data_25dfcf1c488c7f3e7ba3c3f065404f09
#
_entry.id   25dfcf1c488c7f3e7ba3c3f065404f09
#
_cell.length_a   1.000
_cell.length_b   1.000
_cell.length_c   1.000
_cell.angle_alpha   90.00
_cell.angle_beta   90.00
_cell.angle_gamma   90.00
#
_symmetry.space_group_name_H-M   'P 1'
#
loop_
_entity.id
_entity.type
_entity.pdbx_description
1 polymer ?
#
loop_
_entity_poly.entity_id
_entity_poly.type
_entity_poly.pdbx_seq_one_letter_code
_entity_poly.pdbx_strand_id
1 'polypeptide(L)'
;MMHRSTASVFLAAACAALAAVACTQTNVVNETTPSLAPDSGAGDVDAGTGDAGERPTTRVEGKSSDLFGSAAASYAYVDDETGVVVKVGYTVPVKAFSDAPAGAPFQDDLVLEMPKVARDQTMLNHVRVNWLTSGHGPSPYSAPHFDMHFQRGTVVEVDAIDCAADKRLPPTTALPAGYGAPELCVNAMGMHSWPQADEGSTWKGSIIMGFWATKVSFIEPMIPKATLLEKKTFELPIKKPASTGGAHTLYPRRLTAKYDEPAASYSFEFDQFDEID
;
A
#
# COMPACT_ATOMS: atom_id res chain seq x y z
N MET A 1 -47.12 -41.17 -6.23
CA MET A 1 -46.27 -41.58 -7.36
C MET A 1 -44.88 -40.97 -7.14
N MET A 2 -43.95 -41.84 -6.77
CA MET A 2 -42.56 -41.48 -6.47
C MET A 2 -41.74 -41.54 -7.75
N HIS A 3 -40.97 -40.53 -8.08
CA HIS A 3 -39.87 -40.62 -9.03
C HIS A 3 -38.55 -40.34 -8.33
N ARG A 4 -37.75 -41.37 -8.22
CA ARG A 4 -36.34 -41.32 -7.82
C ARG A 4 -35.52 -41.01 -9.08
N SER A 5 -34.63 -40.05 -9.00
CA SER A 5 -33.58 -39.78 -10.00
C SER A 5 -32.21 -40.04 -9.41
N THR A 6 -31.51 -40.96 -10.04
CA THR A 6 -30.17 -41.45 -9.68
C THR A 6 -29.11 -40.53 -10.23
N ALA A 7 -28.20 -40.11 -9.37
CA ALA A 7 -26.99 -39.35 -9.76
C ALA A 7 -25.86 -40.34 -10.11
N SER A 8 -25.29 -40.19 -11.29
CA SER A 8 -24.08 -40.91 -11.72
C SER A 8 -22.82 -40.11 -11.38
N VAL A 9 -21.92 -40.75 -10.64
CA VAL A 9 -20.59 -40.22 -10.32
C VAL A 9 -19.63 -40.67 -11.43
N PHE A 10 -18.98 -39.69 -12.09
CA PHE A 10 -17.84 -39.94 -12.98
C PHE A 10 -16.54 -39.65 -12.23
N LEU A 11 -15.75 -40.70 -12.08
CA LEU A 11 -14.40 -40.67 -11.54
C LEU A 11 -13.42 -40.50 -12.71
N ALA A 12 -12.72 -39.41 -12.81
CA ALA A 12 -11.62 -39.19 -13.77
C ALA A 12 -10.28 -39.30 -13.06
N ALA A 13 -9.49 -40.28 -13.43
CA ALA A 13 -8.11 -40.45 -13.00
C ALA A 13 -7.20 -39.65 -13.92
N ALA A 14 -6.35 -38.78 -13.37
CA ALA A 14 -5.29 -38.07 -14.09
C ALA A 14 -3.92 -38.68 -13.72
N CYS A 15 -3.21 -39.15 -14.74
CA CYS A 15 -1.84 -39.64 -14.64
C CYS A 15 -0.85 -38.48 -14.49
N ALA A 16 0.01 -38.58 -13.51
CA ALA A 16 1.18 -37.68 -13.34
C ALA A 16 2.35 -38.21 -14.21
N ALA A 17 2.92 -37.31 -15.01
CA ALA A 17 4.20 -37.52 -15.69
C ALA A 17 5.25 -36.63 -15.03
N LEU A 18 6.24 -37.23 -14.38
CA LEU A 18 7.45 -36.56 -13.89
C LEU A 18 8.44 -36.41 -15.07
N ALA A 19 8.86 -35.20 -15.34
CA ALA A 19 10.05 -34.91 -16.16
C ALA A 19 11.14 -34.35 -15.26
N ALA A 20 12.23 -35.10 -15.11
CA ALA A 20 13.45 -34.67 -14.44
C ALA A 20 14.31 -33.85 -15.44
N VAL A 21 14.66 -32.65 -15.09
CA VAL A 21 15.66 -31.84 -15.81
C VAL A 21 16.93 -31.77 -14.97
N ALA A 22 18.02 -32.30 -15.51
CA ALA A 22 19.34 -32.27 -14.92
C ALA A 22 19.99 -30.88 -15.13
N CYS A 23 20.44 -30.26 -14.04
CA CYS A 23 21.27 -29.07 -14.07
C CYS A 23 22.73 -29.45 -14.33
N THR A 24 23.31 -28.92 -15.40
CA THR A 24 24.74 -28.92 -15.65
C THR A 24 25.35 -27.66 -15.08
N GLN A 25 26.23 -27.79 -14.10
CA GLN A 25 27.06 -26.69 -13.59
C GLN A 25 28.29 -26.51 -14.50
N THR A 26 28.49 -25.31 -14.99
CA THR A 26 29.74 -24.88 -15.62
C THR A 26 30.50 -23.98 -14.63
N ASN A 27 31.65 -24.49 -14.18
CA ASN A 27 32.65 -23.70 -13.43
C ASN A 27 33.40 -22.80 -14.40
N VAL A 28 33.43 -21.50 -14.11
CA VAL A 28 34.38 -20.57 -14.76
C VAL A 28 35.47 -20.18 -13.78
N VAL A 29 36.68 -20.40 -14.20
CA VAL A 29 37.92 -20.24 -13.45
C VAL A 29 38.32 -18.76 -13.44
N ASN A 30 38.79 -18.30 -12.27
CA ASN A 30 39.46 -17.02 -12.01
C ASN A 30 40.77 -16.90 -12.82
N GLU A 31 40.99 -15.76 -13.43
CA GLU A 31 42.34 -15.27 -13.71
C GLU A 31 42.62 -13.92 -13.05
N THR A 32 43.73 -13.92 -12.37
CA THR A 32 44.29 -12.86 -11.53
C THR A 32 45.14 -11.85 -12.32
N THR A 33 44.93 -10.58 -11.99
CA THR A 33 45.85 -9.39 -11.89
C THR A 33 47.14 -9.29 -12.72
N PRO A 34 47.62 -8.07 -13.05
CA PRO A 34 48.38 -7.33 -12.04
C PRO A 34 48.14 -5.82 -11.93
N SER A 35 48.45 -5.37 -10.70
CA SER A 35 48.66 -4.05 -10.16
C SER A 35 49.65 -3.17 -10.94
N LEU A 36 49.34 -1.88 -11.13
CA LEU A 36 50.33 -0.79 -11.20
C LEU A 36 49.73 0.47 -10.59
N ALA A 37 50.26 0.91 -9.45
CA ALA A 37 50.29 2.28 -9.03
C ALA A 37 51.64 2.90 -9.51
N PRO A 38 51.81 4.21 -9.66
CA PRO A 38 51.75 5.13 -8.54
C PRO A 38 51.26 6.57 -8.81
N ASP A 39 50.85 7.17 -7.72
CA ASP A 39 51.23 8.51 -7.22
C ASP A 39 50.93 9.76 -8.08
N SER A 40 50.10 10.60 -7.51
CA SER A 40 50.47 11.97 -7.10
C SER A 40 49.22 12.77 -6.71
N GLY A 41 49.29 13.35 -5.53
CA GLY A 41 48.36 14.13 -4.80
C GLY A 41 47.64 15.28 -5.54
N ALA A 42 46.42 15.47 -5.15
CA ALA A 42 45.76 16.77 -5.16
C ALA A 42 44.61 16.72 -4.15
N GLY A 43 44.76 17.52 -3.13
CA GLY A 43 43.73 18.25 -2.42
C GLY A 43 42.46 17.51 -2.00
N ASP A 44 42.43 17.07 -0.74
CA ASP A 44 41.17 16.93 0.01
C ASP A 44 40.40 18.25 -0.05
N VAL A 45 39.44 18.33 -0.97
CA VAL A 45 38.28 19.20 -0.78
C VAL A 45 37.29 18.33 0.00
N ASP A 46 37.30 18.52 1.31
CA ASP A 46 36.25 18.12 2.21
C ASP A 46 34.91 18.66 1.64
N ALA A 47 34.25 17.84 0.83
CA ALA A 47 32.88 18.10 0.46
C ALA A 47 32.08 17.80 1.74
N GLY A 48 32.02 18.81 2.60
CA GLY A 48 31.12 18.82 3.72
C GLY A 48 29.76 18.35 3.22
N THR A 49 29.33 17.18 3.68
CA THR A 49 27.93 16.78 3.67
C THR A 49 27.22 17.80 4.54
N GLY A 50 26.91 18.95 3.95
CA GLY A 50 26.00 19.89 4.55
C GLY A 50 24.73 19.13 4.83
N ASP A 51 24.42 18.94 6.09
CA ASP A 51 23.10 18.64 6.57
C ASP A 51 22.19 19.70 5.92
N ALA A 52 21.50 19.30 4.84
CA ALA A 52 20.50 20.16 4.21
C ALA A 52 19.38 20.25 5.24
N GLY A 53 19.46 21.28 6.09
CA GLY A 53 18.53 21.51 7.18
C GLY A 53 17.11 21.30 6.68
N GLU A 54 16.34 20.49 7.42
CA GLU A 54 14.95 20.19 7.10
C GLU A 54 14.22 21.53 6.87
N ARG A 55 13.66 21.69 5.65
CA ARG A 55 12.98 22.94 5.31
C ARG A 55 11.82 23.20 6.26
N PRO A 56 11.56 24.46 6.64
CA PRO A 56 10.40 24.77 7.47
C PRO A 56 9.11 24.31 6.79
N THR A 57 8.23 23.71 7.56
CA THR A 57 6.96 23.19 7.06
C THR A 57 5.83 23.60 7.99
N THR A 58 4.70 23.97 7.40
CA THR A 58 3.45 24.24 8.13
C THR A 58 2.55 23.01 8.10
N ARG A 59 2.06 22.62 9.28
CA ARG A 59 1.04 21.59 9.41
C ARG A 59 -0.34 22.18 9.13
N VAL A 60 -1.07 21.57 8.19
CA VAL A 60 -2.45 21.92 7.83
C VAL A 60 -3.36 20.82 8.35
N GLU A 61 -4.28 21.16 9.23
CA GLU A 61 -5.25 20.24 9.79
C GLU A 61 -6.38 19.95 8.80
N GLY A 62 -6.82 18.69 8.76
CA GLY A 62 -7.97 18.24 7.99
C GLY A 62 -9.19 17.99 8.86
N LYS A 63 -9.97 16.98 8.49
CA LYS A 63 -11.15 16.56 9.24
C LYS A 63 -10.80 15.57 10.34
N SER A 64 -11.75 15.36 11.26
CA SER A 64 -11.72 14.25 12.21
C SER A 64 -12.98 13.39 12.05
N SER A 65 -12.84 12.10 12.36
CA SER A 65 -13.92 11.11 12.35
C SER A 65 -13.66 10.06 13.41
N ASP A 66 -14.70 9.34 13.82
CA ASP A 66 -14.58 8.29 14.83
C ASP A 66 -14.15 6.96 14.21
N LEU A 67 -13.23 6.25 14.89
CA LEU A 67 -12.91 4.85 14.63
C LEU A 67 -13.00 4.08 15.95
N PHE A 68 -14.04 3.31 16.12
CA PHE A 68 -14.31 2.50 17.32
C PHE A 68 -14.19 3.28 18.65
N GLY A 69 -14.83 4.46 18.72
CA GLY A 69 -14.81 5.33 19.88
C GLY A 69 -13.52 6.12 20.08
N SER A 70 -12.68 6.21 19.06
CA SER A 70 -11.43 6.97 19.07
C SER A 70 -11.40 7.95 17.90
N ALA A 71 -11.08 9.23 18.18
CA ALA A 71 -10.99 10.24 17.14
C ALA A 71 -9.75 10.03 16.27
N ALA A 72 -9.94 9.81 14.98
CA ALA A 72 -8.91 9.90 13.95
C ALA A 72 -8.94 11.30 13.32
N ALA A 73 -7.78 11.89 13.01
CA ALA A 73 -7.67 13.24 12.45
C ALA A 73 -6.65 13.28 11.30
N SER A 74 -7.05 13.80 10.14
CA SER A 74 -6.17 13.94 8.98
C SER A 74 -5.38 15.24 9.02
N TYR A 75 -4.22 15.25 8.38
CA TYR A 75 -3.36 16.42 8.24
C TYR A 75 -2.44 16.31 7.03
N ALA A 76 -1.81 17.45 6.69
CA ALA A 76 -0.72 17.51 5.73
C ALA A 76 0.37 18.45 6.25
N TYR A 77 1.60 18.25 5.79
CA TYR A 77 2.69 19.22 5.94
C TYR A 77 2.99 19.84 4.57
N VAL A 78 3.14 21.12 4.57
CA VAL A 78 3.40 21.93 3.37
C VAL A 78 4.73 22.66 3.57
N ASP A 79 5.60 22.59 2.59
CA ASP A 79 6.86 23.36 2.56
C ASP A 79 6.51 24.85 2.51
N ASP A 80 7.03 25.65 3.45
CA ASP A 80 6.64 27.05 3.64
C ASP A 80 7.15 27.96 2.51
N GLU A 81 8.19 27.53 1.80
CA GLU A 81 8.78 28.30 0.71
C GLU A 81 8.06 28.05 -0.61
N THR A 82 7.76 26.79 -0.90
CA THR A 82 7.22 26.38 -2.21
C THR A 82 5.71 26.16 -2.22
N GLY A 83 5.08 26.00 -1.06
CA GLY A 83 3.67 25.63 -0.96
C GLY A 83 3.39 24.18 -1.40
N VAL A 84 4.42 23.36 -1.60
CA VAL A 84 4.28 21.96 -2.03
C VAL A 84 4.04 21.06 -0.81
N VAL A 85 3.12 20.13 -0.95
CA VAL A 85 2.86 19.10 0.06
C VAL A 85 4.05 18.15 0.15
N VAL A 86 4.59 17.99 1.35
CA VAL A 86 5.73 17.11 1.63
C VAL A 86 5.35 15.88 2.46
N LYS A 87 4.20 15.94 3.16
CA LYS A 87 3.67 14.82 3.94
C LYS A 87 2.14 14.89 4.01
N VAL A 88 1.48 13.73 3.94
CA VAL A 88 0.03 13.57 4.13
C VAL A 88 -0.22 12.40 5.05
N GLY A 89 -1.13 12.54 6.00
CA GLY A 89 -1.44 11.42 6.88
C GLY A 89 -2.64 11.65 7.77
N TYR A 90 -2.83 10.72 8.69
CA TYR A 90 -3.80 10.81 9.76
C TYR A 90 -3.25 10.20 11.04
N THR A 91 -3.70 10.72 12.17
CA THR A 91 -3.38 10.20 13.50
C THR A 91 -4.59 9.49 14.06
N VAL A 92 -4.36 8.36 14.75
CA VAL A 92 -5.41 7.59 15.42
C VAL A 92 -4.86 6.94 16.71
N PRO A 93 -5.59 6.99 17.84
CA PRO A 93 -5.18 6.30 19.08
C PRO A 93 -5.10 4.78 18.86
N VAL A 94 -4.09 4.13 19.47
CA VAL A 94 -3.96 2.65 19.46
C VAL A 94 -5.19 1.96 20.01
N LYS A 95 -5.93 2.64 20.87
CA LYS A 95 -7.20 2.16 21.42
C LYS A 95 -8.19 1.76 20.33
N ALA A 96 -8.26 2.47 19.20
CA ALA A 96 -9.10 2.11 18.07
C ALA A 96 -8.82 0.69 17.56
N PHE A 97 -7.54 0.33 17.47
CA PHE A 97 -7.15 -1.00 17.00
C PHE A 97 -7.37 -2.08 18.07
N SER A 98 -7.10 -1.79 19.34
CA SER A 98 -7.35 -2.76 20.42
C SER A 98 -8.83 -3.06 20.59
N ASP A 99 -9.68 -2.05 20.51
CA ASP A 99 -11.13 -2.12 20.73
C ASP A 99 -11.92 -2.53 19.49
N ALA A 100 -11.27 -2.71 18.33
CA ALA A 100 -11.93 -3.18 17.11
C ALA A 100 -12.72 -4.46 17.40
N PRO A 101 -14.05 -4.47 17.15
CA PRO A 101 -14.96 -5.49 17.63
C PRO A 101 -14.72 -6.85 16.95
N ALA A 102 -14.85 -7.93 17.71
CA ALA A 102 -14.87 -9.27 17.14
C ALA A 102 -16.15 -9.49 16.32
N GLY A 103 -16.02 -10.12 15.14
CA GLY A 103 -17.16 -10.48 14.30
C GLY A 103 -17.88 -9.30 13.67
N ALA A 104 -17.22 -8.16 13.53
CA ALA A 104 -17.76 -7.02 12.78
C ALA A 104 -18.04 -7.38 11.32
N PRO A 105 -19.14 -6.88 10.71
CA PRO A 105 -19.36 -7.04 9.29
C PRO A 105 -18.31 -6.24 8.50
N PHE A 106 -18.04 -6.66 7.27
CA PHE A 106 -17.21 -5.86 6.36
C PHE A 106 -17.94 -4.58 5.98
N GLN A 107 -17.38 -3.43 6.34
CA GLN A 107 -17.91 -2.10 6.07
C GLN A 107 -16.80 -1.05 6.21
N ASP A 108 -17.07 0.18 5.75
CA ASP A 108 -16.20 1.31 6.06
C ASP A 108 -16.39 1.71 7.54
N ASP A 109 -15.42 1.37 8.38
CA ASP A 109 -15.41 1.71 9.81
C ASP A 109 -14.95 3.16 10.04
N LEU A 110 -14.23 3.73 9.07
CA LEU A 110 -13.82 5.14 9.01
C LEU A 110 -13.86 5.63 7.58
N VAL A 111 -14.42 6.83 7.36
CA VAL A 111 -14.20 7.64 6.15
C VAL A 111 -13.67 9.00 6.57
N LEU A 112 -12.46 9.37 6.12
CA LEU A 112 -11.78 10.58 6.56
C LEU A 112 -11.14 11.31 5.38
N GLU A 113 -11.65 12.51 5.03
CA GLU A 113 -11.07 13.34 3.97
C GLU A 113 -9.73 13.93 4.40
N MET A 114 -8.78 13.99 3.46
CA MET A 114 -7.51 14.68 3.66
C MET A 114 -7.69 16.20 3.58
N PRO A 115 -6.76 17.02 4.10
CA PRO A 115 -6.77 18.46 3.92
C PRO A 115 -6.88 18.85 2.45
N LYS A 116 -7.56 19.97 2.14
CA LYS A 116 -7.75 20.41 0.76
C LYS A 116 -6.45 20.49 -0.04
N VAL A 117 -5.38 21.01 0.58
CA VAL A 117 -4.07 21.13 -0.08
C VAL A 117 -3.50 19.77 -0.50
N ALA A 118 -3.69 18.73 0.30
CA ALA A 118 -3.30 17.36 -0.05
C ALA A 118 -4.14 16.82 -1.21
N ARG A 119 -5.46 17.02 -1.17
CA ARG A 119 -6.38 16.57 -2.23
C ARG A 119 -6.14 17.25 -3.58
N ASP A 120 -5.66 18.49 -3.56
CA ASP A 120 -5.39 19.26 -4.77
C ASP A 120 -4.04 18.89 -5.42
N GLN A 121 -3.06 18.47 -4.63
CA GLN A 121 -1.70 18.24 -5.11
C GLN A 121 -1.32 16.76 -5.23
N THR A 122 -1.96 15.89 -4.43
CA THR A 122 -1.60 14.48 -4.36
C THR A 122 -2.73 13.59 -4.82
N MET A 123 -2.45 12.30 -5.04
CA MET A 123 -3.50 11.32 -5.31
C MET A 123 -4.29 10.90 -4.06
N LEU A 124 -4.04 11.49 -2.88
CA LEU A 124 -4.65 11.08 -1.62
C LEU A 124 -5.81 12.01 -1.26
N ASN A 125 -7.04 11.63 -1.66
CA ASN A 125 -8.24 12.42 -1.42
C ASN A 125 -8.85 12.15 -0.04
N HIS A 126 -9.08 10.89 0.29
CA HIS A 126 -9.62 10.44 1.56
C HIS A 126 -9.12 9.04 1.88
N VAL A 127 -9.16 8.65 3.15
CA VAL A 127 -8.93 7.26 3.57
C VAL A 127 -10.24 6.61 3.99
N ARG A 128 -10.42 5.34 3.60
CA ARG A 128 -11.42 4.43 4.16
C ARG A 128 -10.70 3.35 4.93
N VAL A 129 -11.12 3.06 6.13
CA VAL A 129 -10.55 1.99 6.94
C VAL A 129 -11.61 0.92 7.14
N ASN A 130 -11.23 -0.32 6.84
CA ASN A 130 -12.06 -1.50 7.04
C ASN A 130 -11.36 -2.43 8.04
N TRP A 131 -12.11 -2.96 9.00
CA TRP A 131 -11.63 -3.96 9.93
C TRP A 131 -12.03 -5.36 9.50
N LEU A 132 -11.06 -6.20 9.17
CA LEU A 132 -11.23 -7.59 8.74
C LEU A 132 -10.95 -8.55 9.89
N THR A 133 -12.00 -8.97 10.57
CA THR A 133 -11.90 -9.79 11.79
C THR A 133 -11.30 -11.18 11.58
N SER A 134 -11.38 -11.72 10.37
CA SER A 134 -10.85 -13.02 9.98
C SER A 134 -9.86 -12.92 8.83
N GLY A 135 -9.57 -11.70 8.37
CA GLY A 135 -8.82 -11.48 7.15
C GLY A 135 -9.57 -12.01 5.90
N HIS A 136 -8.83 -12.09 4.80
CA HIS A 136 -9.31 -12.61 3.51
C HIS A 136 -8.18 -13.30 2.73
N GLY A 137 -8.51 -13.91 1.58
CA GLY A 137 -7.50 -14.41 0.64
C GLY A 137 -6.87 -13.30 -0.22
N PRO A 138 -5.73 -13.58 -0.86
CA PRO A 138 -4.93 -14.80 -0.69
C PRO A 138 -4.14 -14.84 0.63
N SER A 139 -3.63 -16.03 0.98
CA SER A 139 -2.60 -16.11 2.01
C SER A 139 -1.39 -15.26 1.57
N PRO A 140 -0.81 -14.40 2.46
CA PRO A 140 -0.85 -14.44 3.93
C PRO A 140 -1.95 -13.59 4.58
N TYR A 141 -2.85 -12.92 3.83
CA TYR A 141 -3.83 -11.94 4.34
C TYR A 141 -4.99 -12.54 5.14
N SER A 142 -4.93 -13.81 5.50
CA SER A 142 -5.95 -14.48 6.32
C SER A 142 -5.87 -14.18 7.83
N ALA A 143 -4.89 -13.39 8.27
CA ALA A 143 -4.84 -12.88 9.64
C ALA A 143 -5.78 -11.67 9.83
N PRO A 144 -6.31 -11.41 11.05
CA PRO A 144 -7.07 -10.21 11.34
C PRO A 144 -6.25 -8.94 11.06
N HIS A 145 -6.75 -8.02 10.21
CA HIS A 145 -6.01 -6.85 9.76
C HIS A 145 -6.92 -5.65 9.47
N PHE A 146 -6.30 -4.51 9.29
CA PHE A 146 -6.93 -3.28 8.81
C PHE A 146 -6.50 -3.00 7.38
N ASP A 147 -7.48 -2.77 6.51
CA ASP A 147 -7.31 -2.23 5.18
C ASP A 147 -7.51 -0.72 5.22
N MET A 148 -6.54 0.03 4.71
CA MET A 148 -6.54 1.48 4.74
C MET A 148 -6.50 2.03 3.31
N HIS A 149 -7.67 2.12 2.65
CA HIS A 149 -7.77 2.55 1.26
C HIS A 149 -7.62 4.07 1.14
N PHE A 150 -6.45 4.56 0.76
CA PHE A 150 -6.23 5.97 0.42
C PHE A 150 -6.67 6.22 -1.03
N GLN A 151 -7.87 6.69 -1.17
CA GLN A 151 -8.57 6.86 -2.43
C GLN A 151 -8.14 8.14 -3.16
N ARG A 152 -8.04 8.06 -4.49
CA ARG A 152 -7.78 9.20 -5.37
C ARG A 152 -9.04 10.00 -5.70
N GLY A 153 -10.14 9.31 -5.94
CA GLY A 153 -11.45 9.92 -6.20
C GLY A 153 -12.07 10.53 -4.95
N THR A 154 -13.05 11.38 -5.13
CA THR A 154 -13.93 11.84 -4.05
C THR A 154 -14.76 10.68 -3.48
N VAL A 155 -15.32 10.84 -2.28
CA VAL A 155 -16.18 9.84 -1.67
C VAL A 155 -17.33 9.44 -2.61
N VAL A 156 -17.96 10.43 -3.26
CA VAL A 156 -19.07 10.18 -4.20
C VAL A 156 -18.64 9.40 -5.43
N GLU A 157 -17.46 9.70 -6.00
CA GLU A 157 -16.95 8.97 -7.15
C GLU A 157 -16.60 7.53 -6.79
N VAL A 158 -16.02 7.31 -5.61
CA VAL A 158 -15.68 5.96 -5.13
C VAL A 158 -16.93 5.15 -4.82
N ASP A 159 -17.95 5.74 -4.18
CA ASP A 159 -19.25 5.08 -3.94
C ASP A 159 -19.96 4.65 -5.23
N ALA A 160 -19.69 5.35 -6.33
CA ALA A 160 -20.27 5.06 -7.65
C ALA A 160 -19.53 3.93 -8.41
N ILE A 161 -18.44 3.40 -7.87
CA ILE A 161 -17.69 2.29 -8.52
C ILE A 161 -18.56 1.02 -8.53
N ASP A 162 -18.88 0.56 -9.73
CA ASP A 162 -19.63 -0.67 -9.99
C ASP A 162 -18.78 -1.64 -10.83
N CYS A 163 -18.29 -2.70 -10.22
CA CYS A 163 -17.47 -3.73 -10.84
C CYS A 163 -18.15 -4.46 -12.01
N ALA A 164 -19.48 -4.41 -12.10
CA ALA A 164 -20.21 -4.96 -13.24
C ALA A 164 -20.18 -4.01 -14.45
N ALA A 165 -20.10 -2.70 -14.20
CA ALA A 165 -20.14 -1.67 -15.24
C ALA A 165 -18.80 -1.50 -15.98
N ASP A 166 -17.67 -1.65 -15.30
CA ASP A 166 -16.34 -1.54 -15.94
C ASP A 166 -15.39 -2.66 -15.45
N LYS A 167 -14.95 -3.50 -16.40
CA LYS A 167 -14.03 -4.62 -16.15
C LYS A 167 -12.68 -4.44 -16.85
N ARG A 168 -12.41 -3.26 -17.38
CA ARG A 168 -11.15 -2.99 -18.09
C ARG A 168 -9.99 -3.05 -17.12
N LEU A 169 -9.00 -3.86 -17.45
CA LEU A 169 -7.75 -3.95 -16.70
C LEU A 169 -6.89 -2.71 -16.91
N PRO A 170 -6.09 -2.32 -15.91
CA PRO A 170 -5.09 -1.28 -16.10
C PRO A 170 -4.04 -1.71 -17.13
N PRO A 171 -3.41 -0.76 -17.85
CA PRO A 171 -2.25 -1.08 -18.66
C PRO A 171 -1.09 -1.54 -17.77
N THR A 172 -0.17 -2.32 -18.33
CA THR A 172 1.00 -2.83 -17.58
C THR A 172 1.87 -1.71 -17.02
N THR A 173 1.85 -0.52 -17.63
CA THR A 173 2.56 0.68 -17.15
C THR A 173 1.98 1.24 -15.84
N ALA A 174 0.73 0.93 -15.51
CA ALA A 174 0.12 1.31 -14.24
C ALA A 174 0.38 0.30 -13.12
N LEU A 175 0.91 -0.89 -13.44
CA LEU A 175 1.27 -1.89 -12.43
C LEU A 175 2.71 -1.65 -11.95
N PRO A 176 2.95 -1.53 -10.64
CA PRO A 176 4.31 -1.48 -10.13
C PRO A 176 5.04 -2.81 -10.34
N ALA A 177 6.36 -2.76 -10.44
CA ALA A 177 7.18 -3.97 -10.62
C ALA A 177 6.97 -4.98 -9.47
N GLY A 178 6.66 -6.24 -9.81
CA GLY A 178 6.42 -7.33 -8.85
C GLY A 178 5.02 -7.41 -8.29
N TYR A 179 4.08 -6.62 -8.85
CA TYR A 179 2.65 -6.76 -8.56
C TYR A 179 1.99 -7.70 -9.58
N GLY A 180 1.03 -8.50 -9.11
CA GLY A 180 0.21 -9.36 -9.97
C GLY A 180 -0.81 -8.55 -10.78
N ALA A 181 -1.39 -9.18 -11.80
CA ALA A 181 -2.55 -8.60 -12.47
C ALA A 181 -3.72 -8.45 -11.46
N PRO A 182 -4.52 -7.37 -11.53
CA PRO A 182 -5.67 -7.23 -10.64
C PRO A 182 -6.71 -8.31 -10.95
N GLU A 183 -7.09 -9.09 -9.93
CA GLU A 183 -8.02 -10.21 -10.07
C GLU A 183 -9.34 -9.99 -9.33
N LEU A 184 -9.30 -9.21 -8.24
CA LEU A 184 -10.45 -8.94 -7.38
C LEU A 184 -10.94 -7.50 -7.61
N CYS A 185 -12.21 -7.36 -7.95
CA CYS A 185 -12.90 -6.08 -7.94
C CYS A 185 -13.97 -6.05 -6.85
N VAL A 186 -13.97 -5.00 -6.03
CA VAL A 186 -14.94 -4.76 -4.98
C VAL A 186 -15.71 -3.47 -5.29
N ASN A 187 -17.05 -3.52 -5.25
CA ASN A 187 -17.88 -2.34 -5.45
C ASN A 187 -17.53 -1.26 -4.43
N ALA A 188 -17.60 0.00 -4.82
CA ALA A 188 -17.18 1.16 -4.03
C ALA A 188 -15.70 1.15 -3.61
N MET A 189 -14.85 0.37 -4.29
CA MET A 189 -13.39 0.33 -4.08
C MET A 189 -12.64 0.27 -5.41
N GLY A 190 -12.89 -0.76 -6.23
CA GLY A 190 -12.18 -1.02 -7.47
C GLY A 190 -11.46 -2.38 -7.47
N MET A 191 -10.54 -2.54 -8.40
CA MET A 191 -9.72 -3.74 -8.56
C MET A 191 -8.49 -3.69 -7.67
N HIS A 192 -8.06 -4.83 -7.13
CA HIS A 192 -6.91 -4.94 -6.22
C HIS A 192 -5.79 -5.73 -6.87
N SER A 193 -4.56 -5.24 -6.70
CA SER A 193 -3.32 -5.90 -7.10
C SER A 193 -2.33 -5.86 -5.94
N TRP A 194 -1.68 -6.97 -5.66
CA TRP A 194 -0.79 -7.14 -4.51
C TRP A 194 0.62 -7.55 -4.91
N PRO A 195 1.63 -7.32 -4.04
CA PRO A 195 2.98 -7.79 -4.27
C PRO A 195 3.03 -9.32 -4.27
N GLN A 196 3.54 -9.92 -5.35
CA GLN A 196 3.70 -11.38 -5.44
C GLN A 196 4.71 -11.92 -4.41
N ALA A 197 5.63 -11.08 -3.92
CA ALA A 197 6.60 -11.46 -2.89
C ALA A 197 5.99 -11.71 -1.51
N ASP A 198 4.72 -11.33 -1.28
CA ASP A 198 4.04 -11.56 0.00
C ASP A 198 3.62 -13.03 0.16
N GLU A 199 3.48 -13.76 -0.94
CA GLU A 199 3.11 -15.17 -0.92
C GLU A 199 4.15 -16.00 -0.15
N GLY A 200 3.68 -16.72 0.87
CA GLY A 200 4.52 -17.59 1.71
C GLY A 200 5.41 -16.88 2.74
N SER A 201 5.29 -15.57 2.90
CA SER A 201 6.05 -14.80 3.88
C SER A 201 5.35 -14.71 5.25
N THR A 202 6.12 -14.34 6.31
CA THR A 202 5.53 -13.88 7.57
C THR A 202 5.07 -12.44 7.38
N TRP A 203 3.79 -12.25 7.22
CA TRP A 203 3.21 -10.97 6.87
C TRP A 203 3.19 -10.00 8.07
N LYS A 204 3.76 -8.81 7.88
CA LYS A 204 3.78 -7.71 8.86
C LYS A 204 3.07 -6.45 8.38
N GLY A 205 2.75 -6.40 7.11
CA GLY A 205 2.06 -5.32 6.42
C GLY A 205 2.45 -5.31 4.94
N SER A 206 1.56 -4.83 4.09
CA SER A 206 1.73 -4.73 2.63
C SER A 206 1.14 -3.46 2.11
N ILE A 207 1.58 -3.05 0.93
CA ILE A 207 0.91 -2.01 0.12
C ILE A 207 0.22 -2.69 -1.05
N ILE A 208 -1.09 -2.61 -1.09
CA ILE A 208 -1.92 -3.02 -2.21
C ILE A 208 -2.12 -1.82 -3.14
N MET A 209 -2.25 -2.07 -4.44
CA MET A 209 -2.56 -1.06 -5.43
C MET A 209 -3.95 -1.27 -5.98
N GLY A 210 -4.74 -0.20 -5.96
CA GLY A 210 -6.09 -0.21 -6.49
C GLY A 210 -6.24 0.42 -7.86
N PHE A 211 -7.18 -0.12 -8.65
CA PHE A 211 -7.43 0.34 -10.01
C PHE A 211 -8.92 0.46 -10.29
N TRP A 212 -9.30 1.52 -11.03
CA TRP A 212 -10.62 1.67 -11.59
C TRP A 212 -10.57 2.35 -12.96
N ALA A 213 -11.38 1.87 -13.90
CA ALA A 213 -11.45 2.42 -15.26
C ALA A 213 -10.05 2.60 -15.90
N THR A 214 -9.17 1.61 -15.73
CA THR A 214 -7.78 1.56 -16.23
C THR A 214 -6.76 2.46 -15.51
N LYS A 215 -7.15 3.15 -14.44
CA LYS A 215 -6.32 4.12 -13.70
C LYS A 215 -6.02 3.62 -12.30
N VAL A 216 -4.90 4.07 -11.72
CA VAL A 216 -4.65 3.91 -10.28
C VAL A 216 -5.69 4.71 -9.51
N SER A 217 -6.47 4.04 -8.66
CA SER A 217 -7.57 4.62 -7.89
C SER A 217 -7.27 4.75 -6.40
N PHE A 218 -6.43 3.87 -5.84
CA PHE A 218 -6.03 3.94 -4.43
C PHE A 218 -4.68 3.28 -4.17
N ILE A 219 -4.11 3.64 -3.02
CA ILE A 219 -3.00 2.94 -2.36
C ILE A 219 -3.54 2.43 -1.03
N GLU A 220 -3.31 1.15 -0.75
CA GLU A 220 -3.90 0.50 0.42
C GLU A 220 -2.82 -0.18 1.26
N PRO A 221 -2.40 0.47 2.36
CA PRO A 221 -1.73 -0.24 3.44
C PRO A 221 -2.67 -1.25 4.08
N MET A 222 -2.31 -2.54 4.01
CA MET A 222 -2.94 -3.62 4.77
C MET A 222 -2.03 -3.99 5.93
N ILE A 223 -2.50 -3.84 7.17
CA ILE A 223 -1.65 -4.00 8.35
C ILE A 223 -2.31 -4.92 9.37
N PRO A 224 -1.66 -6.06 9.75
CA PRO A 224 -2.17 -6.94 10.79
C PRO A 224 -2.43 -6.19 12.11
N LYS A 225 -3.57 -6.47 12.75
CA LYS A 225 -3.85 -5.97 14.11
C LYS A 225 -2.70 -6.27 15.07
N ALA A 226 -2.11 -7.45 14.97
CA ALA A 226 -0.97 -7.86 15.81
C ALA A 226 0.23 -6.93 15.63
N THR A 227 0.54 -6.49 14.39
CA THR A 227 1.63 -5.54 14.12
C THR A 227 1.37 -4.17 14.76
N LEU A 228 0.14 -3.67 14.66
CA LEU A 228 -0.24 -2.39 15.29
C LEU A 228 -0.18 -2.45 16.83
N LEU A 229 -0.51 -3.60 17.40
CA LEU A 229 -0.43 -3.79 18.86
C LEU A 229 1.00 -4.01 19.39
N GLU A 230 2.01 -4.19 18.51
CA GLU A 230 3.43 -4.15 18.90
C GLU A 230 3.86 -2.74 19.36
N LYS A 231 3.12 -1.69 19.01
CA LYS A 231 3.39 -0.29 19.38
C LYS A 231 4.80 0.15 18.98
N LYS A 232 5.17 -0.12 17.73
CA LYS A 232 6.47 0.23 17.16
C LYS A 232 6.28 1.02 15.88
N THR A 233 7.21 1.94 15.63
CA THR A 233 7.32 2.60 14.34
C THR A 233 7.85 1.62 13.30
N PHE A 234 7.23 1.61 12.12
CA PHE A 234 7.70 0.83 10.96
C PHE A 234 7.37 1.56 9.66
N GLU A 235 8.01 1.13 8.59
CA GLU A 235 7.85 1.72 7.25
C GLU A 235 7.43 0.66 6.24
N LEU A 236 6.62 1.08 5.27
CA LEU A 236 6.25 0.29 4.10
C LEU A 236 6.65 1.07 2.84
N PRO A 237 7.59 0.56 2.04
CA PRO A 237 7.98 1.20 0.78
C PRO A 237 6.84 1.08 -0.24
N ILE A 238 6.58 2.16 -0.97
CA ILE A 238 5.55 2.21 -2.00
C ILE A 238 6.23 2.20 -3.36
N LYS A 239 5.96 1.18 -4.15
CA LYS A 239 6.50 1.08 -5.51
C LYS A 239 5.72 1.98 -6.44
N LYS A 240 6.43 2.85 -7.17
CA LYS A 240 5.85 3.75 -8.16
C LYS A 240 5.61 3.01 -9.48
N PRO A 241 4.41 3.07 -10.06
CA PRO A 241 4.19 2.63 -11.44
C PRO A 241 4.82 3.63 -12.43
N ALA A 242 4.90 3.27 -13.71
CA ALA A 242 5.37 4.22 -14.73
C ALA A 242 4.36 5.34 -15.01
N SER A 243 3.06 5.08 -14.80
CA SER A 243 1.97 6.04 -14.96
C SER A 243 0.80 5.66 -14.07
N THR A 244 0.05 6.64 -13.58
CA THR A 244 -1.23 6.40 -12.88
C THR A 244 -2.42 6.30 -13.84
N GLY A 245 -2.23 6.66 -15.12
CA GLY A 245 -3.30 6.75 -16.12
C GLY A 245 -4.29 7.89 -15.87
N GLY A 246 -3.96 8.83 -15.00
CA GLY A 246 -4.80 9.96 -14.61
C GLY A 246 -4.15 11.31 -14.85
N ALA A 247 -4.68 12.36 -14.23
CA ALA A 247 -4.06 13.68 -14.23
C ALA A 247 -2.74 13.66 -13.47
N HIS A 248 -1.83 14.58 -13.84
CA HIS A 248 -0.58 14.83 -13.12
C HIS A 248 -0.82 15.02 -11.61
N THR A 249 0.01 14.39 -10.78
CA THR A 249 -0.16 14.39 -9.33
C THR A 249 1.14 14.03 -8.61
N LEU A 250 1.20 14.32 -7.31
CA LEU A 250 2.25 13.83 -6.43
C LEU A 250 1.88 12.40 -5.95
N TYR A 251 2.82 11.47 -6.14
CA TYR A 251 2.71 10.05 -5.79
C TYR A 251 3.68 9.70 -4.67
N PRO A 252 3.20 9.16 -3.53
CA PRO A 252 4.06 8.85 -2.39
C PRO A 252 4.93 7.61 -2.66
N ARG A 253 6.13 7.59 -2.06
CA ARG A 253 7.08 6.47 -2.18
C ARG A 253 7.25 5.70 -0.88
N ARG A 254 6.73 6.23 0.22
CA ARG A 254 6.83 5.61 1.54
C ARG A 254 5.58 5.89 2.36
N LEU A 255 5.16 4.89 3.14
CA LEU A 255 4.31 5.05 4.30
C LEU A 255 5.12 4.78 5.55
N THR A 256 5.09 5.69 6.51
CA THR A 256 5.58 5.49 7.87
C THR A 256 4.40 5.37 8.84
N ALA A 257 4.25 4.24 9.50
CA ALA A 257 3.38 4.08 10.65
C ALA A 257 4.19 4.44 11.91
N LYS A 258 4.12 5.72 12.30
CA LYS A 258 4.90 6.28 13.40
C LYS A 258 4.14 6.12 14.71
N TYR A 259 4.67 5.35 15.65
CA TYR A 259 4.12 5.23 17.00
C TYR A 259 4.61 6.35 17.90
N ASP A 260 3.68 7.04 18.55
CA ASP A 260 3.92 8.04 19.58
C ASP A 260 3.53 7.43 20.94
N GLU A 261 4.53 7.11 21.76
CA GLU A 261 4.32 6.47 23.06
C GLU A 261 3.59 7.38 24.06
N PRO A 262 3.95 8.66 24.24
CA PRO A 262 3.24 9.58 25.12
C PRO A 262 1.77 9.76 24.78
N ALA A 263 1.44 9.85 23.48
CA ALA A 263 0.07 9.99 23.00
C ALA A 263 -0.66 8.65 22.86
N ALA A 264 0.04 7.52 22.97
CA ALA A 264 -0.45 6.18 22.68
C ALA A 264 -1.22 6.11 21.36
N SER A 265 -0.65 6.69 20.30
CA SER A 265 -1.26 6.83 18.98
C SER A 265 -0.31 6.45 17.85
N TYR A 266 -0.89 6.11 16.69
CA TYR A 266 -0.16 6.04 15.43
C TYR A 266 -0.46 7.26 14.58
N SER A 267 0.58 7.72 13.86
CA SER A 267 0.44 8.58 12.69
C SER A 267 0.83 7.75 11.47
N PHE A 268 -0.10 7.58 10.53
CA PHE A 268 0.15 6.96 9.22
C PHE A 268 0.49 8.07 8.23
N GLU A 269 1.75 8.19 7.85
CA GLU A 269 2.29 9.32 7.10
C GLU A 269 2.84 8.87 5.75
N PHE A 270 2.32 9.42 4.66
CA PHE A 270 2.88 9.31 3.33
C PHE A 270 3.84 10.46 3.07
N ASP A 271 5.01 10.14 2.54
CA ASP A 271 6.04 11.12 2.16
C ASP A 271 6.88 10.66 0.95
N GLN A 272 7.97 11.38 0.67
CA GLN A 272 8.84 11.14 -0.50
C GLN A 272 8.05 11.18 -1.81
N PHE A 273 7.30 12.24 -2.01
CA PHE A 273 6.47 12.38 -3.20
C PHE A 273 7.29 12.59 -4.47
N ASP A 274 6.92 11.86 -5.52
CA ASP A 274 7.39 12.04 -6.90
C ASP A 274 6.24 12.54 -7.78
N GLU A 275 6.54 13.39 -8.74
CA GLU A 275 5.60 13.74 -9.80
C GLU A 275 5.33 12.54 -10.71
N ILE A 276 4.08 12.36 -11.15
CA ILE A 276 3.63 11.27 -12.02
C ILE A 276 2.39 11.67 -12.82
N ASP A 277 2.25 11.13 -14.02
CA ASP A 277 1.09 11.27 -14.92
C ASP A 277 0.14 10.04 -14.86
#